data_3b4f7f94a09f7206703eea9b1f8d79db
#
_entry.id   3b4f7f94a09f7206703eea9b1f8d79db
#
_cell.length_a   1.000
_cell.length_b   1.000
_cell.length_c   1.000
_cell.angle_alpha   90.00
_cell.angle_beta   90.00
_cell.angle_gamma   90.00
#
_symmetry.space_group_name_H-M   'P 1'
#
loop_
_entity.id
_entity.type
_entity.pdbx_description
1 polymer ?
#
loop_
_entity_poly.entity_id
_entity_poly.type
_entity_poly.pdbx_seq_one_letter_code
_entity_poly.pdbx_strand_id
1 'polypeptide(L)'
;HGPKVNFPEQFSNGYTFESAVPVKYETSDKDGNKLGKGSHLDITYGKEGMEPITFSAEVGLDGGSAPTELRFYKTVNKFVPANYELTEEDKKAQEAGNFDLAYGSDEIEITTSCMVEWDMDGQGYSLFKFGEELSAEEMFAMAEEIIDAQ
;
A
#
# COMPACT_ATOMS: atom_id res chain seq x y z
N HIS A 1 9.51 15.70 11.90
CA HIS A 1 8.83 14.73 12.74
C HIS A 1 8.10 13.68 11.91
N GLY A 2 8.09 12.45 12.38
CA GLY A 2 7.39 11.37 11.74
C GLY A 2 5.89 11.37 12.03
N PRO A 3 5.12 10.48 11.39
CA PRO A 3 3.70 10.35 11.64
C PRO A 3 3.42 9.93 13.08
N LYS A 4 2.34 10.46 13.62
CA LYS A 4 1.83 10.07 14.94
C LYS A 4 0.57 9.27 14.70
N VAL A 5 0.64 7.98 15.03
CA VAL A 5 -0.46 7.07 14.76
C VAL A 5 -0.59 6.03 15.86
N ASN A 6 -1.82 5.77 16.25
CA ASN A 6 -2.14 4.63 17.08
C ASN A 6 -2.55 3.48 16.15
N PHE A 7 -2.24 2.27 16.56
CA PHE A 7 -2.59 1.10 15.77
C PHE A 7 -2.90 -0.08 16.70
N PRO A 8 -3.83 -0.96 16.29
CA PRO A 8 -4.16 -2.13 17.10
C PRO A 8 -3.00 -3.14 17.08
N GLU A 9 -2.80 -3.85 18.17
CA GLU A 9 -1.86 -4.98 18.21
C GLU A 9 -2.42 -6.19 17.49
N GLN A 10 -3.75 -6.28 17.42
CA GLN A 10 -4.45 -7.37 16.75
C GLN A 10 -5.74 -6.85 16.14
N PHE A 11 -6.00 -7.25 14.88
CA PHE A 11 -7.27 -7.00 14.22
C PHE A 11 -8.27 -8.10 14.57
N SER A 12 -9.56 -7.79 14.47
CA SER A 12 -10.63 -8.75 14.77
C SER A 12 -10.61 -9.98 13.85
N ASN A 13 -10.01 -9.87 12.66
CA ASN A 13 -9.87 -10.98 11.72
C ASN A 13 -8.65 -11.88 11.99
N GLY A 14 -7.89 -11.60 13.05
CA GLY A 14 -6.79 -12.47 13.47
C GLY A 14 -5.38 -12.01 13.04
N TYR A 15 -5.25 -10.95 12.24
CA TYR A 15 -3.94 -10.40 11.94
C TYR A 15 -3.34 -9.77 13.20
N THR A 16 -2.07 -10.09 13.49
CA THR A 16 -1.37 -9.60 14.68
C THR A 16 -0.11 -8.83 14.30
N PHE A 17 0.23 -7.85 15.13
CA PHE A 17 1.42 -7.03 14.95
C PHE A 17 2.70 -7.88 14.92
N GLU A 18 3.56 -7.60 13.96
CA GLU A 18 4.89 -8.24 13.84
C GLU A 18 6.02 -7.23 13.98
N SER A 19 5.95 -6.11 13.28
CA SER A 19 7.04 -5.13 13.28
C SER A 19 6.56 -3.74 12.89
N ALA A 20 7.31 -2.73 13.30
CA ALA A 20 7.11 -1.35 12.89
C ALA A 20 8.46 -0.76 12.49
N VAL A 21 8.53 -0.18 11.29
CA VAL A 21 9.75 0.38 10.73
C VAL A 21 9.54 1.82 10.34
N PRO A 22 10.19 2.79 11.01
CA PRO A 22 10.18 4.16 10.54
C PRO A 22 11.13 4.32 9.36
N VAL A 23 10.66 5.00 8.32
CA VAL A 23 11.45 5.26 7.11
C VAL A 23 11.53 6.76 6.90
N LYS A 24 12.75 7.26 6.68
CA LYS A 24 13.00 8.66 6.35
C LYS A 24 13.56 8.72 4.93
N TYR A 25 13.12 9.70 4.17
CA TYR A 25 13.58 9.88 2.79
C TYR A 25 13.78 11.35 2.46
N GLU A 26 14.64 11.58 1.46
CA GLU A 26 14.83 12.89 0.86
C GLU A 26 14.51 12.78 -0.62
N THR A 27 13.86 13.81 -1.16
CA THR A 27 13.60 13.90 -2.59
C THR A 27 14.52 14.94 -3.20
N SER A 28 15.05 14.62 -4.37
CA SER A 28 15.93 15.50 -5.13
C SER A 28 15.52 15.53 -6.59
N ASP A 29 15.81 16.63 -7.29
CA ASP A 29 15.61 16.70 -8.73
C ASP A 29 16.77 15.98 -9.46
N LYS A 30 16.71 15.97 -10.79
CA LYS A 30 17.73 15.35 -11.64
C LYS A 30 19.13 15.99 -11.51
N ASP A 31 19.19 17.23 -11.04
CA ASP A 31 20.44 17.96 -10.86
C ASP A 31 21.00 17.87 -9.44
N GLY A 32 20.36 17.07 -8.60
CA GLY A 32 20.79 16.83 -7.21
C GLY A 32 20.30 17.87 -6.20
N ASN A 33 19.45 18.81 -6.63
CA ASN A 33 18.87 19.79 -5.71
C ASN A 33 17.82 19.12 -4.81
N LYS A 34 17.90 19.38 -3.52
CA LYS A 34 16.94 18.83 -2.57
C LYS A 34 15.58 19.49 -2.71
N LEU A 35 14.55 18.68 -2.92
CA LEU A 35 13.17 19.14 -3.05
C LEU A 35 12.39 19.05 -1.74
N GLY A 36 12.77 18.10 -0.87
CA GLY A 36 12.10 17.94 0.40
C GLY A 36 12.55 16.70 1.16
N LYS A 37 12.00 16.57 2.37
CA LYS A 37 12.20 15.44 3.25
C LYS A 37 10.85 14.90 3.66
N GLY A 38 10.76 13.58 3.82
CA GLY A 38 9.57 12.93 4.29
C GLY A 38 9.90 11.81 5.26
N SER A 39 8.87 11.33 5.92
CA SER A 39 8.98 10.14 6.75
C SER A 39 7.65 9.40 6.75
N HIS A 40 7.72 8.08 6.81
CA HIS A 40 6.55 7.25 6.99
C HIS A 40 6.87 6.12 7.96
N LEU A 41 5.82 5.52 8.48
CA LEU A 41 5.92 4.39 9.39
C LEU A 41 5.24 3.21 8.71
N ASP A 42 5.98 2.11 8.56
CA ASP A 42 5.43 0.87 8.01
C ASP A 42 5.27 -0.15 9.13
N ILE A 43 4.06 -0.63 9.29
CA ILE A 43 3.70 -1.60 10.33
C ILE A 43 3.22 -2.86 9.64
N THR A 44 3.90 -3.97 9.92
CA THR A 44 3.58 -5.26 9.32
C THR A 44 2.76 -6.10 10.29
N TYR A 45 1.67 -6.66 9.78
CA TYR A 45 0.82 -7.61 10.49
C TYR A 45 0.85 -8.95 9.78
N GLY A 46 0.87 -10.00 10.56
CA GLY A 46 0.87 -11.36 10.04
C GLY A 46 -0.28 -12.19 10.56
N LYS A 47 -0.60 -13.22 9.81
CA LYS A 47 -1.55 -14.26 10.18
C LYS A 47 -1.07 -15.56 9.56
N GLU A 48 -1.07 -16.62 10.36
CA GLU A 48 -0.58 -17.93 9.93
C GLU A 48 -1.26 -18.40 8.64
N GLY A 49 -0.45 -18.81 7.66
CA GLY A 49 -0.93 -19.28 6.37
C GLY A 49 -1.37 -18.19 5.40
N MET A 50 -1.18 -16.91 5.75
CA MET A 50 -1.62 -15.78 4.93
C MET A 50 -0.42 -14.88 4.61
N GLU A 51 -0.50 -14.19 3.47
CA GLU A 51 0.45 -13.13 3.14
C GLU A 51 0.32 -11.98 4.15
N PRO A 52 1.43 -11.35 4.53
CA PRO A 52 1.39 -10.23 5.47
C PRO A 52 0.66 -9.03 4.88
N ILE A 53 0.13 -8.18 5.77
CA ILE A 53 -0.46 -6.91 5.41
C ILE A 53 0.39 -5.79 6.02
N THR A 54 0.62 -4.74 5.25
CA THR A 54 1.39 -3.58 5.69
C THR A 54 0.46 -2.39 5.86
N PHE A 55 0.47 -1.82 7.06
CA PHE A 55 -0.18 -0.55 7.34
C PHE A 55 0.89 0.53 7.31
N SER A 56 0.70 1.54 6.45
CA SER A 56 1.62 2.66 6.33
C SER A 56 0.94 3.97 6.71
N ALA A 57 1.66 4.81 7.44
CA ALA A 57 1.24 6.15 7.77
C ALA A 57 2.31 7.14 7.35
N GLU A 58 1.92 8.18 6.62
CA GLU A 58 2.83 9.20 6.11
C GLU A 58 2.28 10.59 6.44
N VAL A 59 3.16 11.52 6.78
CA VAL A 59 2.76 12.92 7.00
C VAL A 59 2.36 13.53 5.65
N GLY A 60 1.10 13.93 5.54
CA GLY A 60 0.55 14.61 4.36
C GLY A 60 0.52 16.12 4.53
N LEU A 61 0.20 16.83 3.47
CA LEU A 61 0.17 18.28 3.45
C LEU A 61 -1.19 18.86 3.86
N ASP A 62 -2.25 18.11 3.67
CA ASP A 62 -3.62 18.55 3.91
C ASP A 62 -4.39 17.51 4.71
N GLY A 63 -5.32 17.96 5.53
CA GLY A 63 -6.22 17.04 6.19
C GLY A 63 -7.04 17.65 7.30
N GLY A 64 -8.34 17.42 7.24
CA GLY A 64 -9.23 17.65 8.35
C GLY A 64 -9.10 16.54 9.39
N SER A 65 -9.73 16.71 10.53
CA SER A 65 -9.73 15.71 11.60
C SER A 65 -10.57 14.47 11.31
N ALA A 66 -11.51 14.59 10.36
CA ALA A 66 -12.34 13.46 9.94
C ALA A 66 -11.64 12.65 8.84
N PRO A 67 -11.80 11.32 8.80
CA PRO A 67 -11.23 10.54 7.73
C PRO A 67 -11.89 10.87 6.39
N THR A 68 -11.11 10.87 5.32
CA THR A 68 -11.63 10.96 3.97
C THR A 68 -12.33 9.65 3.60
N GLU A 69 -13.01 9.63 2.46
CA GLU A 69 -13.60 8.40 1.95
C GLU A 69 -12.52 7.33 1.75
N LEU A 70 -12.80 6.12 2.20
CA LEU A 70 -11.92 4.98 2.01
C LEU A 70 -11.94 4.57 0.53
N ARG A 71 -10.75 4.39 -0.06
CA ARG A 71 -10.60 3.99 -1.46
C ARG A 71 -9.92 2.64 -1.53
N PHE A 72 -10.46 1.75 -2.34
CA PHE A 72 -9.90 0.42 -2.58
C PHE A 72 -9.31 0.32 -3.98
N TYR A 73 -8.09 -0.19 -4.07
CA TYR A 73 -7.40 -0.43 -5.34
C TYR A 73 -6.98 -1.89 -5.42
N LYS A 74 -7.20 -2.48 -6.57
CA LYS A 74 -6.71 -3.81 -6.90
C LYS A 74 -5.84 -3.67 -8.15
N THR A 75 -4.58 -4.09 -8.06
CA THR A 75 -3.62 -3.97 -9.14
C THR A 75 -3.12 -5.34 -9.54
N VAL A 76 -3.09 -5.61 -10.84
CA VAL A 76 -2.48 -6.81 -11.39
C VAL A 76 -1.04 -6.47 -11.77
N ASN A 77 -0.08 -7.23 -11.23
CA ASN A 77 1.33 -7.06 -11.50
C ASN A 77 1.81 -8.22 -12.37
N LYS A 78 2.31 -7.92 -13.55
CA LYS A 78 2.83 -8.91 -14.47
C LYS A 78 4.33 -8.74 -14.62
N PHE A 79 5.08 -9.77 -14.25
CA PHE A 79 6.53 -9.80 -14.38
C PHE A 79 6.87 -10.64 -15.61
N VAL A 80 7.71 -10.11 -16.49
CA VAL A 80 8.02 -10.75 -17.78
C VAL A 80 9.52 -10.72 -18.05
N PRO A 81 10.04 -11.65 -18.90
CA PRO A 81 11.42 -11.58 -19.35
C PRO A 81 11.74 -10.30 -20.10
N ALA A 82 13.04 -9.93 -20.14
CA ALA A 82 13.48 -8.69 -20.75
C ALA A 82 13.13 -8.59 -22.25
N ASN A 83 12.99 -9.71 -22.95
CA ASN A 83 12.65 -9.78 -24.36
C ASN A 83 11.17 -9.99 -24.66
N TYR A 84 10.31 -9.88 -23.63
CA TYR A 84 8.88 -10.08 -23.78
C TYR A 84 8.25 -9.00 -24.65
N GLU A 85 7.36 -9.41 -25.57
CA GLU A 85 6.59 -8.51 -26.39
C GLU A 85 5.16 -8.41 -25.87
N LEU A 86 4.63 -7.19 -25.77
CA LEU A 86 3.28 -6.94 -25.29
C LEU A 86 2.24 -7.59 -26.21
N THR A 87 1.30 -8.30 -25.59
CA THR A 87 0.12 -8.82 -26.29
C THR A 87 -0.96 -7.74 -26.39
N GLU A 88 -1.96 -7.97 -27.24
CA GLU A 88 -3.11 -7.06 -27.32
C GLU A 88 -3.88 -7.00 -25.99
N GLU A 89 -3.92 -8.12 -25.26
CA GLU A 89 -4.55 -8.17 -23.93
C GLU A 89 -3.79 -7.31 -22.93
N ASP A 90 -2.45 -7.35 -22.96
CA ASP A 90 -1.61 -6.50 -22.10
C ASP A 90 -1.87 -5.02 -22.37
N LYS A 91 -1.96 -4.62 -23.62
CA LYS A 91 -2.24 -3.25 -24.02
C LYS A 91 -3.60 -2.78 -23.54
N LYS A 92 -4.61 -3.61 -23.63
CA LYS A 92 -5.95 -3.31 -23.13
C LYS A 92 -5.96 -3.17 -21.61
N ALA A 93 -5.23 -4.04 -20.91
CA ALA A 93 -5.11 -3.97 -19.46
C ALA A 93 -4.40 -2.68 -19.01
N GLN A 94 -3.36 -2.26 -19.72
CA GLN A 94 -2.67 -0.99 -19.43
C GLN A 94 -3.59 0.21 -19.66
N GLU A 95 -4.39 0.20 -20.72
CA GLU A 95 -5.35 1.28 -20.99
C GLU A 95 -6.46 1.35 -19.95
N ALA A 96 -6.88 0.19 -19.42
CA ALA A 96 -7.91 0.13 -18.39
C ALA A 96 -7.40 0.63 -17.02
N GLY A 97 -6.07 0.68 -16.83
CA GLY A 97 -5.46 1.03 -15.54
C GLY A 97 -5.36 -0.18 -14.61
N ASN A 98 -4.79 0.02 -13.43
CA ASN A 98 -4.61 -1.01 -12.41
C ASN A 98 -3.82 -2.24 -12.89
N PHE A 99 -2.89 -2.02 -13.79
CA PHE A 99 -2.02 -3.05 -14.35
C PHE A 99 -0.59 -2.53 -14.44
N ASP A 100 0.32 -3.23 -13.79
CA ASP A 100 1.75 -2.91 -13.81
C ASP A 100 2.52 -4.01 -14.51
N LEU A 101 3.45 -3.63 -15.37
CA LEU A 101 4.30 -4.55 -16.12
C LEU A 101 5.77 -4.27 -15.78
N ALA A 102 6.49 -5.32 -15.38
CA ALA A 102 7.91 -5.22 -15.05
C ALA A 102 8.72 -6.22 -15.87
N TYR A 103 9.83 -5.78 -16.44
CA TYR A 103 10.73 -6.60 -17.26
C TYR A 103 11.91 -7.09 -16.43
N GLY A 104 12.43 -8.26 -16.79
CA GLY A 104 13.67 -8.79 -16.22
C GLY A 104 13.51 -10.03 -15.35
N SER A 105 12.33 -10.62 -15.31
CA SER A 105 12.13 -11.90 -14.63
C SER A 105 12.54 -13.08 -15.52
N ASP A 106 12.78 -14.23 -14.92
CA ASP A 106 13.11 -15.45 -15.68
C ASP A 106 11.90 -16.03 -16.38
N GLU A 107 10.73 -15.91 -15.75
CA GLU A 107 9.47 -16.46 -16.25
C GLU A 107 8.37 -15.41 -16.17
N ILE A 108 7.26 -15.66 -16.86
CA ILE A 108 6.07 -14.83 -16.73
C ILE A 108 5.39 -15.15 -15.39
N GLU A 109 5.29 -14.15 -14.53
CA GLU A 109 4.62 -14.26 -13.24
C GLU A 109 3.54 -13.19 -13.12
N ILE A 110 2.37 -13.58 -12.65
CA ILE A 110 1.26 -12.65 -12.42
C ILE A 110 0.90 -12.69 -10.93
N THR A 111 0.94 -11.53 -10.28
CA THR A 111 0.50 -11.37 -8.90
C THR A 111 -0.53 -10.27 -8.82
N THR A 112 -1.34 -10.30 -7.78
CA THR A 112 -2.33 -9.26 -7.52
C THR A 112 -1.97 -8.59 -6.20
N SER A 113 -2.17 -7.29 -6.12
CA SER A 113 -2.07 -6.55 -4.87
C SER A 113 -3.35 -5.76 -4.61
N CYS A 114 -3.68 -5.60 -3.35
CA CYS A 114 -4.84 -4.84 -2.92
C CYS A 114 -4.41 -3.76 -1.93
N MET A 115 -5.00 -2.59 -2.04
CA MET A 115 -4.70 -1.47 -1.16
C MET A 115 -5.95 -0.70 -0.80
N VAL A 116 -6.05 -0.29 0.45
CA VAL A 116 -7.04 0.68 0.91
C VAL A 116 -6.27 1.90 1.38
N GLU A 117 -6.69 3.09 0.98
CA GLU A 117 -6.07 4.33 1.44
C GLU A 117 -7.09 5.38 1.87
N TRP A 118 -6.66 6.24 2.77
CA TRP A 118 -7.45 7.37 3.26
C TRP A 118 -6.51 8.42 3.87
N ASP A 119 -7.05 9.62 4.11
CA ASP A 119 -6.33 10.69 4.79
C ASP A 119 -7.10 11.13 6.04
N MET A 120 -6.40 11.49 7.09
CA MET A 120 -6.97 11.96 8.34
C MET A 120 -5.90 12.67 9.18
N ASP A 121 -6.24 13.79 9.80
CA ASP A 121 -5.35 14.56 10.70
C ASP A 121 -4.00 14.94 10.06
N GLY A 122 -4.01 15.27 8.77
CA GLY A 122 -2.80 15.67 8.06
C GLY A 122 -1.86 14.51 7.73
N GLN A 123 -2.33 13.30 7.81
CA GLN A 123 -1.56 12.10 7.50
C GLN A 123 -2.27 11.25 6.45
N GLY A 124 -1.48 10.64 5.57
CA GLY A 124 -1.96 9.64 4.62
C GLY A 124 -1.78 8.24 5.20
N TYR A 125 -2.79 7.41 5.04
CA TYR A 125 -2.80 6.03 5.55
C TYR A 125 -3.08 5.06 4.42
N SER A 126 -2.45 3.89 4.50
CA SER A 126 -2.74 2.80 3.57
C SER A 126 -2.60 1.43 4.24
N LEU A 127 -3.42 0.49 3.76
CA LEU A 127 -3.26 -0.92 4.02
C LEU A 127 -2.95 -1.59 2.68
N PHE A 128 -1.86 -2.33 2.62
CA PHE A 128 -1.39 -2.99 1.41
C PHE A 128 -1.17 -4.47 1.64
N LYS A 129 -1.60 -5.29 0.68
CA LYS A 129 -1.43 -6.74 0.75
C LYS A 129 -1.26 -7.33 -0.64
N PHE A 130 -0.33 -8.26 -0.80
CA PHE A 130 -0.28 -9.12 -1.98
C PHE A 130 -1.32 -10.23 -1.87
N GLY A 131 -1.85 -10.65 -3.01
CA GLY A 131 -2.86 -11.70 -3.07
C GLY A 131 -4.29 -11.17 -2.97
N GLU A 132 -5.23 -12.07 -3.01
CA GLU A 132 -6.67 -11.77 -3.01
C GLU A 132 -7.43 -12.47 -1.88
N GLU A 133 -6.73 -12.92 -0.83
CA GLU A 133 -7.38 -13.64 0.27
C GLU A 133 -8.34 -12.77 1.08
N LEU A 134 -8.15 -11.44 1.05
CA LEU A 134 -9.05 -10.50 1.71
C LEU A 134 -9.90 -9.77 0.69
N SER A 135 -11.20 -9.69 0.96
CA SER A 135 -12.13 -8.88 0.15
C SER A 135 -11.94 -7.39 0.45
N ALA A 136 -12.49 -6.54 -0.43
CA ALA A 136 -12.51 -5.10 -0.19
C ALA A 136 -13.22 -4.78 1.14
N GLU A 137 -14.34 -5.45 1.43
CA GLU A 137 -15.09 -5.26 2.67
C GLU A 137 -14.27 -5.58 3.91
N GLU A 138 -13.49 -6.68 3.86
CA GLU A 138 -12.61 -7.07 4.96
C GLU A 138 -11.49 -6.05 5.18
N MET A 139 -10.91 -5.54 4.11
CA MET A 139 -9.86 -4.51 4.19
C MET A 139 -10.43 -3.17 4.68
N PHE A 140 -11.63 -2.80 4.25
CA PHE A 140 -12.31 -1.61 4.78
C PHE A 140 -12.58 -1.75 6.28
N ALA A 141 -12.99 -2.93 6.74
CA ALA A 141 -13.21 -3.18 8.16
C ALA A 141 -11.91 -3.02 8.97
N MET A 142 -10.78 -3.49 8.45
CA MET A 142 -9.47 -3.28 9.09
C MET A 142 -9.11 -1.79 9.16
N ALA A 143 -9.35 -1.05 8.07
CA ALA A 143 -9.12 0.40 8.04
C ALA A 143 -9.96 1.12 9.11
N GLU A 144 -11.22 0.73 9.27
CA GLU A 144 -12.10 1.29 10.30
C GLU A 144 -11.60 0.99 11.71
N GLU A 145 -11.05 -0.20 11.96
CA GLU A 145 -10.44 -0.52 13.26
C GLU A 145 -9.25 0.40 13.55
N ILE A 146 -8.46 0.75 12.55
CA ILE A 146 -7.35 1.70 12.69
C ILE A 146 -7.88 3.10 12.97
N ILE A 147 -8.90 3.53 12.24
CA ILE A 147 -9.52 4.85 12.42
C ILE A 147 -10.07 4.97 13.84
N ASP A 148 -10.74 3.94 14.33
CA ASP A 148 -11.31 3.91 15.68
C ASP A 148 -10.23 3.92 16.77
N ALA A 149 -9.02 3.47 16.49
CA ALA A 149 -7.89 3.46 17.42
C ALA A 149 -7.23 4.84 17.58
N GLN A 150 -7.50 5.79 16.68
CA GLN A 150 -6.95 7.15 16.76
C GLN A 150 -7.66 8.02 17.84
#